data_ed1da0d74a80dd5ac642445c52821149
#
_entry.id   ed1da0d74a80dd5ac642445c52821149
#
_cell.length_a   1.000
_cell.length_b   1.000
_cell.length_c   1.000
_cell.angle_alpha   90.00
_cell.angle_beta   90.00
_cell.angle_gamma   90.00
#
_symmetry.space_group_name_H-M   'P 1'
#
loop_
_entity.id
_entity.type
_entity.pdbx_description
1 polymer ?
#
loop_
_entity_poly.entity_id
_entity_poly.type
_entity_poly.pdbx_seq_one_letter_code
_entity_poly.pdbx_strand_id
1 'polypeptide(L)'
;IATDRVEVRQLLESSEGVLPKRQQLWVERPIGPKRARVAWKRMRNVRRFLKEAQRSGGRFDRIVAVGAPLELRVAKRLKIPKRWYITDTEVNHMAHRLAVNASTDVMVPTHWNTSIDGGWLERFRNKGASIHRLDGLHGMVHLRPQLRPKQVAAIPKIAVRRLLGDGVHDADEILSIPDSLFDGIDSTQADESSYAGDAWEFTSMLSMQDGVISQSVTVASEAVLMGVPTLLVSDAERGYLDRLEADGYPLFRLRAGDNVEEIHAQFLAGLHLTDALELPEWPNTRQQFAEFIGSELID
;
A
#
# COMPACT_ATOMS: atom_id res chain seq x y z
N ILE A 1 -7.69 7.67 -13.22
CA ILE A 1 -7.09 8.89 -12.62
C ILE A 1 -5.96 8.43 -11.73
N ALA A 2 -4.75 8.86 -12.01
CA ALA A 2 -3.55 8.43 -11.29
C ALA A 2 -2.83 9.63 -10.67
N THR A 3 -2.18 9.42 -9.53
CA THR A 3 -1.30 10.42 -8.93
C THR A 3 -0.03 10.55 -9.77
N ASP A 4 0.39 11.79 -10.04
CA ASP A 4 1.58 12.09 -10.83
C ASP A 4 2.85 11.82 -10.00
N ARG A 5 3.33 10.59 -10.09
CA ARG A 5 4.55 10.06 -9.49
C ARG A 5 5.33 9.27 -10.55
N VAL A 6 6.64 9.28 -10.43
CA VAL A 6 7.52 8.61 -11.41
C VAL A 6 7.18 7.12 -11.52
N GLU A 7 7.03 6.44 -10.39
CA GLU A 7 6.75 5.00 -10.33
C GLU A 7 5.38 4.67 -10.95
N VAL A 8 4.35 5.47 -10.65
CA VAL A 8 2.99 5.28 -11.20
C VAL A 8 2.99 5.55 -12.69
N ARG A 9 3.80 6.51 -13.18
CA ARG A 9 3.99 6.74 -14.62
C ARG A 9 4.65 5.55 -15.28
N GLN A 10 5.76 5.04 -14.72
CA GLN A 10 6.44 3.86 -15.24
C GLN A 10 5.49 2.66 -15.34
N LEU A 11 4.73 2.36 -14.27
CA LEU A 11 3.76 1.27 -14.24
C LEU A 11 2.68 1.41 -15.34
N LEU A 12 2.13 2.60 -15.55
CA LEU A 12 1.06 2.81 -16.51
C LEU A 12 1.55 3.03 -17.94
N GLU A 13 2.75 3.55 -18.14
CA GLU A 13 3.33 3.79 -19.46
C GLU A 13 3.98 2.52 -20.03
N SER A 14 4.53 1.64 -19.18
CA SER A 14 5.09 0.34 -19.57
C SER A 14 4.03 -0.73 -19.83
N SER A 15 2.81 -0.58 -19.28
CA SER A 15 1.68 -1.45 -19.57
C SER A 15 1.03 -1.11 -20.90
N GLU A 16 1.74 -1.35 -22.00
CA GLU A 16 1.25 -1.07 -23.35
C GLU A 16 -0.11 -1.73 -23.61
N GLY A 17 -1.11 -0.91 -23.91
CA GLY A 17 -2.43 -1.36 -24.33
C GLY A 17 -3.48 -1.51 -23.24
N VAL A 18 -3.14 -1.49 -21.95
CA VAL A 18 -4.12 -1.68 -20.86
C VAL A 18 -5.05 -0.46 -20.72
N LEU A 19 -4.52 0.74 -20.83
CA LEU A 19 -5.33 1.97 -20.77
C LEU A 19 -4.90 2.99 -21.84
N PRO A 20 -5.75 3.34 -22.80
CA PRO A 20 -5.46 4.38 -23.80
C PRO A 20 -5.10 5.71 -23.11
N LYS A 21 -4.03 6.39 -23.55
CA LYS A 21 -3.56 7.67 -22.97
C LYS A 21 -4.68 8.73 -22.83
N ARG A 22 -5.64 8.76 -23.77
CA ARG A 22 -6.82 9.64 -23.72
C ARG A 22 -7.77 9.38 -22.55
N GLN A 23 -7.67 8.20 -21.92
CA GLN A 23 -8.48 7.81 -20.78
C GLN A 23 -7.74 7.98 -19.44
N GLN A 24 -6.55 8.58 -19.46
CA GLN A 24 -5.73 8.80 -18.27
C GLN A 24 -5.77 10.28 -17.87
N LEU A 25 -5.87 10.52 -16.56
CA LEU A 25 -5.72 11.86 -15.98
C LEU A 25 -4.68 11.78 -14.84
N TRP A 26 -3.62 12.55 -15.00
CA TRP A 26 -2.57 12.70 -13.99
C TRP A 26 -2.90 13.88 -13.07
N VAL A 27 -2.78 13.65 -11.75
CA VAL A 27 -3.12 14.63 -10.72
C VAL A 27 -2.03 14.76 -9.68
N GLU A 28 -1.73 15.99 -9.29
CA GLU A 28 -0.74 16.29 -8.24
C GLU A 28 -1.23 15.84 -6.85
N ARG A 29 -0.31 15.44 -5.96
CA ARG A 29 -0.61 15.19 -4.55
C ARG A 29 -0.79 16.53 -3.83
N PRO A 30 -1.83 16.69 -2.99
CA PRO A 30 -2.04 17.90 -2.20
C PRO A 30 -1.22 17.88 -0.91
N ILE A 31 0.10 18.05 -1.03
CA ILE A 31 1.06 18.08 0.07
C ILE A 31 1.63 19.49 0.27
N GLY A 32 2.25 19.71 1.44
CA GLY A 32 2.93 20.95 1.79
C GLY A 32 2.01 22.17 2.01
N PRO A 33 2.59 23.39 2.09
CA PRO A 33 1.87 24.61 2.51
C PRO A 33 0.79 25.03 1.51
N LYS A 34 0.87 24.66 0.24
CA LYS A 34 -0.13 24.98 -0.80
C LYS A 34 -1.17 23.88 -1.00
N ARG A 35 -1.26 22.90 -0.10
CA ARG A 35 -2.13 21.70 -0.23
C ARG A 35 -3.59 22.00 -0.57
N ALA A 36 -4.17 23.05 0.00
CA ALA A 36 -5.56 23.41 -0.27
C ALA A 36 -5.77 23.87 -1.73
N ARG A 37 -4.83 24.66 -2.28
CA ARG A 37 -4.87 25.10 -3.68
C ARG A 37 -4.68 23.92 -4.63
N VAL A 38 -3.75 23.02 -4.33
CA VAL A 38 -3.50 21.81 -5.12
C VAL A 38 -4.73 20.91 -5.08
N ALA A 39 -5.33 20.67 -3.92
CA ALA A 39 -6.56 19.88 -3.78
C ALA A 39 -7.72 20.48 -4.58
N TRP A 40 -7.89 21.80 -4.56
CA TRP A 40 -8.90 22.47 -5.35
C TRP A 40 -8.66 22.32 -6.87
N LYS A 41 -7.41 22.54 -7.33
CA LYS A 41 -6.99 22.34 -8.73
C LYS A 41 -7.25 20.89 -9.17
N ARG A 42 -6.86 19.92 -8.34
CA ARG A 42 -7.12 18.49 -8.57
C ARG A 42 -8.60 18.21 -8.74
N MET A 43 -9.44 18.62 -7.80
CA MET A 43 -10.90 18.42 -7.91
C MET A 43 -11.51 19.05 -9.15
N ARG A 44 -11.03 20.26 -9.56
CA ARG A 44 -11.48 20.93 -10.79
C ARG A 44 -11.09 20.13 -12.05
N ASN A 45 -9.85 19.64 -12.10
CA ASN A 45 -9.36 18.84 -13.23
C ASN A 45 -10.10 17.50 -13.32
N VAL A 46 -10.26 16.80 -12.21
CA VAL A 46 -11.04 15.55 -12.12
C VAL A 46 -12.48 15.78 -12.59
N ARG A 47 -13.11 16.86 -12.13
CA ARG A 47 -14.49 17.20 -12.56
C ARG A 47 -14.59 17.43 -14.06
N ARG A 48 -13.63 18.16 -14.64
CA ARG A 48 -13.60 18.42 -16.09
C ARG A 48 -13.43 17.12 -16.86
N PHE A 49 -12.45 16.31 -16.47
CA PHE A 49 -12.16 15.02 -17.09
C PHE A 49 -13.37 14.07 -17.06
N LEU A 50 -14.00 13.89 -15.89
CA LEU A 50 -15.17 13.03 -15.76
C LEU A 50 -16.36 13.54 -16.56
N LYS A 51 -16.58 14.87 -16.63
CA LYS A 51 -17.64 15.44 -17.47
C LYS A 51 -17.40 15.24 -18.97
N GLU A 52 -16.16 15.36 -19.41
CA GLU A 52 -15.77 15.12 -20.79
C GLU A 52 -15.98 13.65 -21.17
N ALA A 53 -15.52 12.73 -20.31
CA ALA A 53 -15.72 11.30 -20.50
C ALA A 53 -17.21 10.92 -20.51
N GLN A 54 -18.05 11.53 -19.64
CA GLN A 54 -19.50 11.31 -19.66
C GLN A 54 -20.19 11.80 -20.94
N ARG A 55 -19.67 12.84 -21.58
CA ARG A 55 -20.21 13.35 -22.86
C ARG A 55 -19.93 12.42 -24.03
N SER A 56 -18.77 11.74 -23.99
CA SER A 56 -18.32 10.85 -25.08
C SER A 56 -18.72 9.39 -24.89
N GLY A 57 -18.87 8.92 -23.64
CA GLY A 57 -19.08 7.51 -23.31
C GLY A 57 -20.32 7.20 -22.47
N GLY A 58 -21.16 8.19 -22.16
CA GLY A 58 -22.34 8.01 -21.31
C GLY A 58 -22.09 8.22 -19.82
N ARG A 59 -23.11 7.93 -18.99
CA ARG A 59 -23.03 8.16 -17.53
C ARG A 59 -22.24 7.05 -16.85
N PHE A 60 -21.36 7.44 -15.94
CA PHE A 60 -20.74 6.48 -15.03
C PHE A 60 -21.77 5.98 -13.99
N ASP A 61 -21.80 4.70 -13.76
CA ASP A 61 -22.59 4.05 -12.72
C ASP A 61 -21.80 3.98 -11.40
N ARG A 62 -20.45 3.95 -11.47
CA ARG A 62 -19.58 3.84 -10.30
C ARG A 62 -18.26 4.59 -10.45
N ILE A 63 -17.64 4.86 -9.31
CA ILE A 63 -16.24 5.25 -9.18
C ILE A 63 -15.60 4.41 -8.08
N VAL A 64 -14.41 3.91 -8.32
CA VAL A 64 -13.58 3.20 -7.33
C VAL A 64 -12.38 4.09 -7.02
N ALA A 65 -12.12 4.33 -5.75
CA ALA A 65 -11.06 5.21 -5.28
C ALA A 65 -10.23 4.52 -4.19
N VAL A 66 -9.01 4.13 -4.53
CA VAL A 66 -8.03 3.57 -3.59
C VAL A 66 -7.28 4.74 -2.95
N GLY A 67 -7.47 4.98 -1.67
CA GLY A 67 -6.85 6.08 -0.94
C GLY A 67 -7.11 7.49 -1.50
N ALA A 68 -8.12 7.67 -2.39
CA ALA A 68 -8.33 8.88 -3.19
C ALA A 68 -9.66 9.60 -2.90
N PRO A 69 -9.82 10.22 -1.71
CA PRO A 69 -11.10 10.76 -1.25
C PRO A 69 -11.58 12.00 -2.01
N LEU A 70 -10.70 12.74 -2.66
CA LEU A 70 -11.09 13.95 -3.42
C LEU A 70 -11.89 13.58 -4.67
N GLU A 71 -11.56 12.48 -5.32
CA GLU A 71 -12.25 11.92 -6.47
C GLU A 71 -13.69 11.52 -6.11
N LEU A 72 -13.88 10.90 -4.93
CA LEU A 72 -15.22 10.56 -4.40
C LEU A 72 -16.08 11.81 -4.17
N ARG A 73 -15.49 12.88 -3.67
CA ARG A 73 -16.22 14.16 -3.48
C ARG A 73 -16.64 14.78 -4.81
N VAL A 74 -15.82 14.66 -5.83
CA VAL A 74 -16.17 15.09 -7.20
C VAL A 74 -17.28 14.21 -7.75
N ALA A 75 -17.16 12.90 -7.62
CA ALA A 75 -18.16 11.92 -8.07
C ALA A 75 -19.53 12.17 -7.41
N LYS A 76 -19.57 12.46 -6.09
CA LYS A 76 -20.81 12.84 -5.40
C LYS A 76 -21.45 14.07 -6.02
N ARG A 77 -20.67 15.11 -6.33
CA ARG A 77 -21.17 16.34 -6.99
C ARG A 77 -21.66 16.09 -8.43
N LEU A 78 -21.12 15.09 -9.10
CA LEU A 78 -21.55 14.65 -10.44
C LEU A 78 -22.69 13.63 -10.37
N LYS A 79 -23.19 13.31 -9.19
CA LYS A 79 -24.28 12.36 -8.93
C LYS A 79 -23.99 10.95 -9.46
N ILE A 80 -22.71 10.53 -9.43
CA ILE A 80 -22.35 9.13 -9.71
C ILE A 80 -22.89 8.28 -8.56
N PRO A 81 -23.74 7.27 -8.84
CA PRO A 81 -24.51 6.59 -7.79
C PRO A 81 -23.65 5.77 -6.85
N LYS A 82 -22.74 4.93 -7.37
CA LYS A 82 -21.85 4.07 -6.58
C LYS A 82 -20.48 4.76 -6.41
N ARG A 83 -20.08 4.98 -5.17
CA ARG A 83 -18.83 5.69 -4.84
C ARG A 83 -18.08 4.87 -3.80
N TRP A 84 -17.18 4.03 -4.29
CA TRP A 84 -16.47 3.04 -3.51
C TRP A 84 -15.12 3.56 -3.06
N TYR A 85 -14.90 3.51 -1.76
CA TYR A 85 -13.66 3.89 -1.11
C TYR A 85 -12.94 2.64 -0.63
N ILE A 86 -11.70 2.44 -1.08
CA ILE A 86 -10.85 1.33 -0.66
C ILE A 86 -9.70 1.93 0.15
N THR A 87 -9.49 1.39 1.33
CA THR A 87 -8.38 1.78 2.21
C THR A 87 -7.93 0.61 3.07
N ASP A 88 -6.64 0.51 3.26
CA ASP A 88 -5.96 -0.50 4.08
C ASP A 88 -5.34 0.08 5.36
N THR A 89 -5.45 1.40 5.54
CA THR A 89 -4.76 2.15 6.59
C THR A 89 -5.74 2.82 7.53
N GLU A 90 -5.77 2.39 8.79
CA GLU A 90 -6.66 2.90 9.84
C GLU A 90 -6.42 4.36 10.16
N VAL A 91 -5.14 4.73 10.24
CA VAL A 91 -4.69 6.05 10.74
C VAL A 91 -4.75 7.17 9.70
N ASN A 92 -5.21 6.91 8.47
CA ASN A 92 -5.37 7.95 7.45
C ASN A 92 -6.59 8.85 7.72
N HIS A 93 -6.64 9.44 8.91
CA HIS A 93 -7.79 10.21 9.40
C HIS A 93 -8.21 11.35 8.47
N MET A 94 -7.25 12.01 7.80
CA MET A 94 -7.57 13.07 6.85
C MET A 94 -8.29 12.53 5.62
N ALA A 95 -7.84 11.42 5.05
CA ALA A 95 -8.51 10.81 3.91
C ALA A 95 -9.90 10.31 4.30
N HIS A 96 -10.05 9.67 5.45
CA HIS A 96 -11.34 9.19 5.96
C HIS A 96 -12.32 10.34 6.18
N ARG A 97 -11.87 11.46 6.79
CA ARG A 97 -12.65 12.68 6.96
C ARG A 97 -13.16 13.25 5.63
N LEU A 98 -12.37 13.16 4.58
CA LEU A 98 -12.77 13.62 3.25
C LEU A 98 -13.71 12.65 2.55
N ALA A 99 -13.54 11.32 2.77
CA ALA A 99 -14.31 10.26 2.13
C ALA A 99 -15.68 10.03 2.77
N VAL A 100 -15.81 10.15 4.11
CA VAL A 100 -16.96 9.70 4.90
C VAL A 100 -18.32 10.22 4.41
N ASN A 101 -18.39 11.46 3.95
CA ASN A 101 -19.63 12.03 3.43
C ASN A 101 -19.83 11.78 1.92
N ALA A 102 -18.87 11.11 1.26
CA ALA A 102 -18.92 10.91 -0.18
C ALA A 102 -19.07 9.45 -0.60
N SER A 103 -18.62 8.53 0.22
CA SER A 103 -18.67 7.09 -0.05
C SER A 103 -20.09 6.53 0.08
N THR A 104 -20.42 5.56 -0.77
CA THR A 104 -21.58 4.67 -0.63
C THR A 104 -21.16 3.32 -0.09
N ASP A 105 -19.92 2.92 -0.39
CA ASP A 105 -19.32 1.65 0.00
C ASP A 105 -17.88 1.88 0.42
N VAL A 106 -17.43 1.16 1.43
CA VAL A 106 -16.06 1.22 1.94
C VAL A 106 -15.53 -0.20 2.06
N MET A 107 -14.39 -0.49 1.46
CA MET A 107 -13.66 -1.74 1.62
C MET A 107 -12.44 -1.52 2.49
N VAL A 108 -12.30 -2.36 3.51
CA VAL A 108 -11.16 -2.39 4.43
C VAL A 108 -10.72 -3.84 4.65
N PRO A 109 -9.47 -4.10 5.07
CA PRO A 109 -9.03 -5.44 5.45
C PRO A 109 -9.88 -6.03 6.59
N THR A 110 -9.99 -7.35 6.66
CA THR A 110 -10.63 -8.05 7.77
C THR A 110 -9.96 -7.72 9.11
N HIS A 111 -8.66 -7.52 9.08
CA HIS A 111 -7.81 -7.21 10.25
C HIS A 111 -7.75 -5.72 10.62
N TRP A 112 -8.72 -4.95 10.19
CA TRP A 112 -8.82 -3.55 10.56
C TRP A 112 -8.89 -3.38 12.07
N ASN A 113 -7.93 -2.67 12.65
CA ASN A 113 -7.86 -2.39 14.07
C ASN A 113 -8.71 -1.17 14.45
N THR A 114 -9.86 -1.42 15.07
CA THR A 114 -10.78 -0.35 15.47
C THR A 114 -10.30 0.49 16.64
N SER A 115 -9.26 0.05 17.38
CA SER A 115 -8.71 0.83 18.50
C SER A 115 -7.92 2.05 18.02
N ILE A 116 -7.33 1.97 16.81
CA ILE A 116 -6.51 3.04 16.23
C ILE A 116 -7.23 3.78 15.08
N ASP A 117 -8.40 3.31 14.64
CA ASP A 117 -9.12 3.88 13.50
C ASP A 117 -9.82 5.22 13.81
N GLY A 118 -9.80 5.67 15.06
CA GLY A 118 -10.48 6.89 15.49
C GLY A 118 -12.00 6.86 15.28
N GLY A 119 -12.63 5.69 15.23
CA GLY A 119 -14.07 5.49 15.04
C GLY A 119 -14.56 5.74 13.61
N TRP A 120 -13.68 5.65 12.60
CA TRP A 120 -14.06 5.96 11.22
C TRP A 120 -15.02 4.95 10.62
N LEU A 121 -14.88 3.65 10.90
CA LEU A 121 -15.82 2.65 10.37
C LEU A 121 -17.25 2.91 10.84
N GLU A 122 -17.43 3.27 12.11
CA GLU A 122 -18.74 3.62 12.63
C GLU A 122 -19.28 4.89 11.97
N ARG A 123 -18.43 5.90 11.79
CA ARG A 123 -18.83 7.14 11.10
C ARG A 123 -19.27 6.89 9.66
N PHE A 124 -18.60 6.01 8.94
CA PHE A 124 -19.00 5.60 7.58
C PHE A 124 -20.38 4.93 7.59
N ARG A 125 -20.62 3.98 8.51
CA ARG A 125 -21.95 3.34 8.68
C ARG A 125 -23.04 4.35 9.01
N ASN A 126 -22.78 5.26 9.94
CA ASN A 126 -23.72 6.32 10.34
C ASN A 126 -24.02 7.32 9.20
N LYS A 127 -23.18 7.38 8.17
CA LYS A 127 -23.43 8.15 6.93
C LYS A 127 -24.07 7.31 5.80
N GLY A 128 -24.45 6.08 6.10
CA GLY A 128 -25.14 5.19 5.17
C GLY A 128 -24.24 4.45 4.21
N ALA A 129 -22.91 4.37 4.48
CA ALA A 129 -22.02 3.57 3.67
C ALA A 129 -22.05 2.11 4.11
N SER A 130 -22.07 1.19 3.14
CA SER A 130 -21.87 -0.24 3.38
C SER A 130 -20.39 -0.52 3.61
N ILE A 131 -20.07 -1.33 4.63
CA ILE A 131 -18.69 -1.73 4.95
C ILE A 131 -18.47 -3.15 4.45
N HIS A 132 -17.49 -3.32 3.59
CA HIS A 132 -17.03 -4.60 3.05
C HIS A 132 -15.68 -4.95 3.67
N ARG A 133 -15.51 -6.22 4.02
CA ARG A 133 -14.27 -6.75 4.57
C ARG A 133 -13.57 -7.57 3.49
N LEU A 134 -12.32 -7.18 3.16
CA LEU A 134 -11.46 -7.95 2.30
C LEU A 134 -10.73 -8.98 3.15
N ASP A 135 -10.92 -10.25 2.87
CA ASP A 135 -10.16 -11.31 3.51
C ASP A 135 -8.75 -11.36 2.90
N GLY A 136 -7.75 -11.37 3.77
CA GLY A 136 -6.36 -11.18 3.38
C GLY A 136 -5.93 -9.70 3.34
N LEU A 137 -4.76 -9.46 2.76
CA LEU A 137 -4.11 -8.16 2.69
C LEU A 137 -4.13 -7.61 1.25
N HIS A 138 -4.06 -6.28 1.12
CA HIS A 138 -4.06 -5.65 -0.20
C HIS A 138 -2.90 -6.12 -1.11
N GLY A 139 -1.74 -6.45 -0.55
CA GLY A 139 -0.62 -7.05 -1.29
C GLY A 139 -1.00 -8.35 -1.99
N MET A 140 -1.88 -9.17 -1.39
CA MET A 140 -2.35 -10.43 -1.97
C MET A 140 -3.20 -10.25 -3.23
N VAL A 141 -3.66 -9.02 -3.52
CA VAL A 141 -4.40 -8.72 -4.75
C VAL A 141 -3.49 -8.79 -5.98
N HIS A 142 -2.24 -8.36 -5.85
CA HIS A 142 -1.31 -8.24 -6.97
C HIS A 142 -0.06 -9.12 -6.86
N LEU A 143 0.33 -9.50 -5.65
CA LEU A 143 1.46 -10.42 -5.44
C LEU A 143 1.05 -11.87 -5.74
N ARG A 144 2.06 -12.70 -5.92
CA ARG A 144 1.94 -14.17 -5.95
C ARG A 144 2.80 -14.75 -4.83
N PRO A 145 2.31 -15.74 -4.08
CA PRO A 145 3.14 -16.42 -3.10
C PRO A 145 4.35 -17.03 -3.82
N GLN A 146 5.53 -16.69 -3.37
CA GLN A 146 6.76 -17.28 -3.90
C GLN A 146 7.39 -18.07 -2.75
N LEU A 147 7.15 -19.37 -2.72
CA LEU A 147 7.91 -20.26 -1.86
C LEU A 147 9.34 -20.34 -2.42
N ARG A 148 10.31 -19.99 -1.62
CA ARG A 148 11.72 -20.07 -1.99
C ARG A 148 12.47 -20.99 -1.04
N PRO A 149 13.00 -22.09 -1.53
CA PRO A 149 14.17 -22.68 -0.91
C PRO A 149 15.35 -21.73 -1.18
N LYS A 150 15.89 -21.10 -0.15
CA LYS A 150 17.09 -20.28 -0.26
C LYS A 150 18.18 -20.79 0.68
N GLN A 151 19.33 -21.10 0.09
CA GLN A 151 20.56 -21.07 0.85
C GLN A 151 20.98 -19.59 0.97
N VAL A 152 20.91 -19.06 2.18
CA VAL A 152 21.41 -17.71 2.45
C VAL A 152 22.91 -17.70 2.25
N ALA A 153 23.41 -16.69 1.52
CA ALA A 153 24.84 -16.51 1.31
C ALA A 153 25.57 -16.27 2.65
N ALA A 154 26.88 -16.55 2.69
CA ALA A 154 27.71 -16.27 3.87
C ALA A 154 27.66 -14.77 4.29
N ILE A 155 27.48 -13.89 3.31
CA ILE A 155 27.16 -12.47 3.50
C ILE A 155 25.78 -12.27 2.90
N PRO A 156 24.71 -12.11 3.73
CA PRO A 156 23.34 -11.99 3.24
C PRO A 156 23.12 -10.73 2.39
N LYS A 157 22.36 -10.88 1.30
CA LYS A 157 21.95 -9.77 0.44
C LYS A 157 20.65 -9.17 0.95
N ILE A 158 20.72 -7.93 1.41
CA ILE A 158 19.59 -7.24 2.05
C ILE A 158 19.19 -6.01 1.23
N ALA A 159 17.93 -5.95 0.81
CA ALA A 159 17.39 -4.71 0.25
C ALA A 159 17.07 -3.72 1.37
N VAL A 160 17.47 -2.47 1.17
CA VAL A 160 17.24 -1.39 2.15
C VAL A 160 16.32 -0.34 1.53
N ARG A 161 15.15 -0.15 2.14
CA ARG A 161 14.14 0.82 1.71
C ARG A 161 14.01 1.96 2.71
N ARG A 162 14.49 3.14 2.35
CA ARG A 162 14.28 4.37 3.13
C ARG A 162 13.14 5.18 2.55
N LEU A 163 12.39 5.85 3.42
CA LEU A 163 11.36 6.80 3.04
C LEU A 163 11.94 8.22 2.98
N LEU A 164 11.43 9.01 2.03
CA LEU A 164 11.82 10.42 1.90
C LEU A 164 11.18 11.34 2.95
N GLY A 165 10.23 10.80 3.75
CA GLY A 165 9.53 11.56 4.79
C GLY A 165 8.53 12.60 4.26
N ASP A 166 8.16 12.53 2.98
CA ASP A 166 7.21 13.45 2.34
C ASP A 166 5.74 12.96 2.39
N GLY A 167 5.51 11.77 2.93
CA GLY A 167 4.18 11.20 3.18
C GLY A 167 3.47 11.90 4.34
N VAL A 168 2.14 12.05 4.24
CA VAL A 168 1.32 12.73 5.27
C VAL A 168 1.31 11.98 6.61
N HIS A 169 1.63 10.69 6.61
CA HIS A 169 1.64 9.80 7.77
C HIS A 169 3.04 9.34 8.17
N ASP A 170 4.04 9.63 7.35
CA ASP A 170 5.37 9.06 7.51
C ASP A 170 6.19 9.83 8.56
N ALA A 171 5.94 11.14 8.73
CA ALA A 171 6.80 12.02 9.52
C ALA A 171 6.88 11.63 11.01
N ASP A 172 5.80 11.10 11.58
CA ASP A 172 5.72 10.74 13.00
C ASP A 172 6.02 9.24 13.25
N GLU A 173 6.10 8.43 12.17
CA GLU A 173 6.27 6.98 12.26
C GLU A 173 7.67 6.51 11.79
N ILE A 174 8.42 7.36 11.09
CA ILE A 174 9.75 7.03 10.55
C ILE A 174 10.81 7.13 11.65
N LEU A 175 11.52 6.02 11.87
CA LEU A 175 12.72 5.97 12.70
C LEU A 175 13.97 5.99 11.83
N SER A 176 15.07 6.54 12.36
CA SER A 176 16.39 6.40 11.71
C SER A 176 16.79 4.93 11.70
N ILE A 177 17.32 4.44 10.57
CA ILE A 177 17.91 3.11 10.50
C ILE A 177 19.30 3.18 11.13
N PRO A 178 19.56 2.48 12.24
CA PRO A 178 20.87 2.47 12.89
C PRO A 178 21.96 1.89 11.96
N ASP A 179 23.15 2.47 11.97
CA ASP A 179 24.26 2.00 11.11
C ASP A 179 24.69 0.57 11.47
N SER A 180 24.55 0.16 12.73
CA SER A 180 24.86 -1.22 13.18
C SER A 180 24.01 -2.30 12.49
N LEU A 181 22.87 -1.95 11.89
CA LEU A 181 22.06 -2.90 11.11
C LEU A 181 22.72 -3.31 9.77
N PHE A 182 23.78 -2.61 9.36
CA PHE A 182 24.50 -2.92 8.12
C PHE A 182 25.75 -3.77 8.34
N ASP A 183 26.07 -4.10 9.58
CA ASP A 183 27.25 -4.93 9.90
C ASP A 183 27.05 -6.37 9.42
N GLY A 184 27.98 -6.83 8.61
CA GLY A 184 28.00 -8.22 8.10
C GLY A 184 27.01 -8.55 7.00
N ILE A 185 26.40 -7.56 6.35
CA ILE A 185 25.46 -7.74 5.24
C ILE A 185 25.96 -7.05 3.96
N ASP A 186 25.50 -7.55 2.80
CA ASP A 186 25.61 -6.88 1.50
C ASP A 186 24.32 -6.14 1.21
N SER A 187 24.34 -4.79 1.30
CA SER A 187 23.13 -3.98 1.20
C SER A 187 22.90 -3.42 -0.20
N THR A 188 21.71 -3.62 -0.73
CA THR A 188 21.24 -3.03 -2.00
C THR A 188 20.22 -1.92 -1.68
N GLN A 189 20.50 -0.71 -2.17
CA GLN A 189 19.58 0.43 -1.99
C GLN A 189 18.34 0.25 -2.87
N ALA A 190 17.18 0.31 -2.24
CA ALA A 190 15.85 0.19 -2.87
C ALA A 190 14.96 1.40 -2.57
N ASP A 191 15.59 2.56 -2.31
CA ASP A 191 14.90 3.80 -1.94
C ASP A 191 14.04 4.34 -3.11
N GLU A 192 12.98 5.04 -2.79
CA GLU A 192 12.06 5.65 -3.77
C GLU A 192 12.79 6.53 -4.81
N SER A 193 13.82 7.25 -4.38
CA SER A 193 14.57 8.18 -5.22
C SER A 193 15.75 7.55 -5.97
N SER A 194 16.23 6.39 -5.53
CA SER A 194 17.47 5.77 -6.04
C SER A 194 17.24 4.46 -6.79
N TYR A 195 16.06 3.86 -6.69
CA TYR A 195 15.73 2.65 -7.44
C TYR A 195 15.60 2.96 -8.93
N ALA A 196 16.58 2.51 -9.70
CA ALA A 196 16.67 2.74 -11.16
C ALA A 196 16.03 1.62 -11.99
N GLY A 197 15.50 0.56 -11.35
CA GLY A 197 14.85 -0.58 -12.01
C GLY A 197 13.42 -0.29 -12.48
N ASP A 198 12.85 -1.24 -13.21
CA ASP A 198 11.45 -1.19 -13.60
C ASP A 198 10.55 -1.35 -12.36
N ALA A 199 9.54 -0.50 -12.23
CA ALA A 199 8.59 -0.55 -11.13
C ALA A 199 7.79 -1.88 -11.08
N TRP A 200 7.56 -2.53 -12.22
CA TRP A 200 6.93 -3.86 -12.30
C TRP A 200 7.84 -4.98 -11.76
N GLU A 201 9.15 -4.80 -11.85
CA GLU A 201 10.11 -5.79 -11.37
C GLU A 201 10.53 -5.58 -9.91
N PHE A 202 10.04 -4.50 -9.27
CA PHE A 202 10.42 -4.17 -7.90
C PHE A 202 10.13 -5.31 -6.91
N THR A 203 8.95 -5.89 -6.97
CA THR A 203 8.59 -7.03 -6.10
C THR A 203 9.39 -8.29 -6.41
N SER A 204 9.69 -8.53 -7.70
CA SER A 204 10.60 -9.61 -8.10
C SER A 204 12.00 -9.39 -7.56
N MET A 205 12.51 -8.18 -7.62
CA MET A 205 13.81 -7.81 -7.04
C MET A 205 13.85 -8.05 -5.54
N LEU A 206 12.83 -7.58 -4.79
CA LEU A 206 12.72 -7.83 -3.35
C LEU A 206 12.71 -9.33 -3.06
N SER A 207 11.93 -10.08 -3.82
CA SER A 207 11.80 -11.52 -3.65
C SER A 207 13.12 -12.27 -3.92
N MET A 208 14.12 -11.68 -4.58
CA MET A 208 15.47 -12.27 -4.79
C MET A 208 16.46 -11.96 -3.66
N GLN A 209 16.11 -11.11 -2.72
CA GLN A 209 16.97 -10.77 -1.58
C GLN A 209 16.89 -11.84 -0.49
N ASP A 210 17.90 -11.94 0.34
CA ASP A 210 17.89 -12.81 1.53
C ASP A 210 17.03 -12.21 2.63
N GLY A 211 16.91 -10.87 2.69
CA GLY A 211 16.04 -10.13 3.59
C GLY A 211 15.81 -8.69 3.14
N VAL A 212 14.96 -7.99 3.88
CA VAL A 212 14.64 -6.58 3.65
C VAL A 212 14.73 -5.81 4.95
N ILE A 213 15.35 -4.63 4.94
CA ILE A 213 15.27 -3.62 6.00
C ILE A 213 14.48 -2.45 5.44
N SER A 214 13.35 -2.10 6.04
CA SER A 214 12.42 -1.12 5.45
C SER A 214 11.85 -0.16 6.48
N GLN A 215 11.78 1.12 6.13
CA GLN A 215 10.94 2.10 6.82
C GLN A 215 9.51 2.13 6.25
N SER A 216 9.30 1.54 5.05
CA SER A 216 7.99 1.50 4.39
C SER A 216 7.20 0.29 4.85
N VAL A 217 6.07 0.53 5.49
CA VAL A 217 5.12 -0.51 5.92
C VAL A 217 4.61 -1.33 4.73
N THR A 218 4.32 -0.69 3.60
CA THR A 218 3.85 -1.36 2.39
C THR A 218 4.90 -2.33 1.86
N VAL A 219 6.14 -1.85 1.68
CA VAL A 219 7.24 -2.69 1.18
C VAL A 219 7.54 -3.83 2.14
N ALA A 220 7.53 -3.56 3.46
CA ALA A 220 7.72 -4.60 4.47
C ALA A 220 6.64 -5.68 4.39
N SER A 221 5.36 -5.30 4.33
CA SER A 221 4.26 -6.25 4.23
C SER A 221 4.29 -7.06 2.92
N GLU A 222 4.65 -6.45 1.80
CA GLU A 222 4.79 -7.14 0.52
C GLU A 222 5.94 -8.15 0.55
N ALA A 223 7.09 -7.78 1.11
CA ALA A 223 8.25 -8.66 1.22
C ALA A 223 7.95 -9.91 2.08
N VAL A 224 7.35 -9.74 3.26
CA VAL A 224 7.02 -10.89 4.12
C VAL A 224 5.92 -11.78 3.53
N LEU A 225 4.97 -11.22 2.78
CA LEU A 225 3.98 -12.00 2.04
C LEU A 225 4.63 -12.90 0.98
N MET A 226 5.76 -12.48 0.42
CA MET A 226 6.56 -13.29 -0.50
C MET A 226 7.54 -14.25 0.22
N GLY A 227 7.49 -14.33 1.55
CA GLY A 227 8.35 -15.18 2.36
C GLY A 227 9.76 -14.61 2.58
N VAL A 228 9.98 -13.32 2.33
CA VAL A 228 11.26 -12.66 2.56
C VAL A 228 11.31 -12.11 3.99
N PRO A 229 12.24 -12.55 4.85
CA PRO A 229 12.40 -11.99 6.19
C PRO A 229 12.61 -10.48 6.12
N THR A 230 11.85 -9.75 6.94
CA THR A 230 11.86 -8.29 6.85
C THR A 230 11.94 -7.65 8.22
N LEU A 231 12.89 -6.73 8.38
CA LEU A 231 13.00 -5.83 9.52
C LEU A 231 12.32 -4.50 9.17
N LEU A 232 11.16 -4.25 9.77
CA LEU A 232 10.47 -2.97 9.68
C LEU A 232 10.98 -2.02 10.77
N VAL A 233 11.60 -0.91 10.36
CA VAL A 233 12.14 0.14 11.26
C VAL A 233 11.14 1.29 11.29
N SER A 234 10.13 1.18 12.16
CA SER A 234 9.01 2.13 12.18
C SER A 234 8.14 1.95 13.43
N ASP A 235 7.60 3.06 13.95
CA ASP A 235 6.56 3.08 14.99
C ASP A 235 5.14 2.89 14.44
N ALA A 236 5.02 2.59 13.16
CA ALA A 236 3.73 2.43 12.50
C ALA A 236 2.89 1.31 13.11
N GLU A 237 1.66 1.64 13.45
CA GLU A 237 0.65 0.69 13.91
C GLU A 237 -0.39 0.45 12.81
N ARG A 238 -0.58 -0.81 12.42
CA ARG A 238 -1.58 -1.25 11.45
C ARG A 238 -2.11 -2.62 11.87
N GLY A 239 -3.40 -2.83 11.81
CA GLY A 239 -3.98 -4.12 12.18
C GLY A 239 -3.45 -5.29 11.36
N TYR A 240 -3.05 -5.04 10.11
CA TYR A 240 -2.48 -6.09 9.27
C TYR A 240 -1.02 -6.43 9.62
N LEU A 241 -0.25 -5.52 10.22
CA LEU A 241 1.09 -5.85 10.73
C LEU A 241 0.98 -6.84 11.90
N ASP A 242 0.07 -6.56 12.84
CA ASP A 242 -0.17 -7.43 13.99
C ASP A 242 -0.66 -8.82 13.51
N ARG A 243 -1.42 -8.84 12.43
CA ARG A 243 -1.89 -10.09 11.82
C ARG A 243 -0.75 -10.87 11.16
N LEU A 244 0.14 -10.22 10.43
CA LEU A 244 1.32 -10.86 9.83
C LEU A 244 2.18 -11.52 10.90
N GLU A 245 2.43 -10.84 12.02
CA GLU A 245 3.16 -11.42 13.16
C GLU A 245 2.42 -12.63 13.75
N ALA A 246 1.11 -12.51 13.99
CA ALA A 246 0.29 -13.58 14.55
C ALA A 246 0.19 -14.82 13.64
N ASP A 247 0.21 -14.63 12.33
CA ASP A 247 0.20 -15.70 11.33
C ASP A 247 1.59 -16.32 11.09
N GLY A 248 2.63 -15.85 11.79
CA GLY A 248 3.97 -16.41 11.69
C GLY A 248 4.77 -16.01 10.46
N TYR A 249 4.37 -14.92 9.78
CA TYR A 249 5.21 -14.35 8.72
C TYR A 249 6.53 -13.83 9.28
N PRO A 250 7.63 -13.84 8.52
CA PRO A 250 8.95 -13.46 9.00
C PRO A 250 9.11 -11.92 9.08
N LEU A 251 8.25 -11.29 9.87
CA LEU A 251 8.25 -9.85 10.15
C LEU A 251 8.89 -9.59 11.50
N PHE A 252 9.94 -8.77 11.48
CA PHE A 252 10.62 -8.26 12.68
C PHE A 252 10.37 -6.75 12.74
N ARG A 253 10.03 -6.24 13.93
CA ARG A 253 9.72 -4.80 14.08
C ARG A 253 10.69 -4.18 15.07
N LEU A 254 11.36 -3.13 14.60
CA LEU A 254 12.19 -2.25 15.44
C LEU A 254 11.44 -0.94 15.65
N ARG A 255 11.00 -0.71 16.87
CA ARG A 255 10.28 0.49 17.32
C ARG A 255 11.16 1.38 18.17
N ALA A 256 10.72 2.61 18.42
CA ALA A 256 11.42 3.53 19.30
C ALA A 256 11.54 2.94 20.71
N GLY A 257 12.77 2.88 21.21
CA GLY A 257 13.07 2.35 22.55
C GLY A 257 13.33 0.85 22.61
N ASP A 258 13.17 0.12 21.52
CA ASP A 258 13.55 -1.30 21.46
C ASP A 258 15.08 -1.47 21.53
N ASN A 259 15.51 -2.65 21.94
CA ASN A 259 16.92 -3.05 21.90
C ASN A 259 17.29 -3.42 20.45
N VAL A 260 18.06 -2.55 19.80
CA VAL A 260 18.47 -2.71 18.39
C VAL A 260 19.22 -4.00 18.16
N GLU A 261 20.18 -4.33 19.03
CA GLU A 261 21.04 -5.51 18.90
C GLU A 261 20.22 -6.80 19.00
N GLU A 262 19.25 -6.84 19.91
CA GLU A 262 18.36 -7.99 20.09
C GLU A 262 17.47 -8.22 18.88
N ILE A 263 16.79 -7.19 18.40
CA ILE A 263 15.90 -7.30 17.24
C ILE A 263 16.71 -7.61 15.96
N HIS A 264 17.89 -7.02 15.81
CA HIS A 264 18.79 -7.32 14.70
C HIS A 264 19.23 -8.80 14.72
N ALA A 265 19.62 -9.31 15.89
CA ALA A 265 19.97 -10.72 16.02
C ALA A 265 18.81 -11.67 15.68
N GLN A 266 17.59 -11.33 16.10
CA GLN A 266 16.38 -12.08 15.74
C GLN A 266 16.14 -12.06 14.21
N PHE A 267 16.28 -10.89 13.57
CA PHE A 267 16.17 -10.75 12.12
C PHE A 267 17.20 -11.59 11.38
N LEU A 268 18.49 -11.52 11.78
CA LEU A 268 19.55 -12.31 11.16
C LEU A 268 19.33 -13.82 11.33
N ALA A 269 18.87 -14.25 12.50
CA ALA A 269 18.47 -15.64 12.74
C ALA A 269 17.29 -16.03 11.81
N GLY A 270 16.33 -15.14 11.63
CA GLY A 270 15.18 -15.33 10.75
C GLY A 270 15.54 -15.55 9.28
N LEU A 271 16.67 -14.98 8.80
CA LEU A 271 17.14 -15.22 7.43
C LEU A 271 17.37 -16.71 7.14
N HIS A 272 17.79 -17.47 8.14
CA HIS A 272 18.11 -18.90 8.02
C HIS A 272 16.90 -19.82 8.26
N LEU A 273 15.78 -19.30 8.75
CA LEU A 273 14.57 -20.09 9.01
C LEU A 273 13.68 -20.29 7.79
N THR A 274 13.99 -19.62 6.68
CA THR A 274 13.15 -19.61 5.46
C THR A 274 12.96 -20.99 4.83
N ASP A 275 13.90 -21.93 5.03
CA ASP A 275 13.79 -23.30 4.50
C ASP A 275 12.72 -24.15 5.20
N ALA A 276 12.32 -23.75 6.42
CA ALA A 276 11.32 -24.43 7.25
C ALA A 276 10.02 -23.63 7.42
N LEU A 277 9.91 -22.46 6.77
CA LEU A 277 8.77 -21.56 6.94
C LEU A 277 7.58 -22.05 6.12
N GLU A 278 6.58 -22.61 6.79
CA GLU A 278 5.27 -22.85 6.22
C GLU A 278 4.42 -21.58 6.29
N LEU A 279 4.38 -20.84 5.18
CA LEU A 279 3.52 -19.65 5.09
C LEU A 279 2.05 -20.08 5.04
N PRO A 280 1.15 -19.33 5.69
CA PRO A 280 -0.28 -19.57 5.59
C PRO A 280 -0.78 -19.55 4.14
N GLU A 281 -1.72 -20.42 3.83
CA GLU A 281 -2.41 -20.37 2.54
C GLU A 281 -3.16 -19.04 2.40
N TRP A 282 -2.98 -18.39 1.26
CA TRP A 282 -3.65 -17.12 1.03
C TRP A 282 -5.14 -17.32 0.76
N PRO A 283 -6.00 -16.51 1.39
CA PRO A 283 -7.41 -16.47 1.01
C PRO A 283 -7.55 -15.96 -0.43
N ASN A 284 -8.71 -16.18 -1.04
CA ASN A 284 -8.95 -15.74 -2.41
C ASN A 284 -9.19 -14.21 -2.50
N THR A 285 -8.24 -13.44 -1.97
CA THR A 285 -8.28 -11.97 -1.85
C THR A 285 -8.45 -11.29 -3.20
N ARG A 286 -7.73 -11.79 -4.21
CA ARG A 286 -7.76 -11.24 -5.57
C ARG A 286 -9.15 -11.35 -6.19
N GLN A 287 -9.80 -12.49 -6.06
CA GLN A 287 -11.18 -12.69 -6.55
C GLN A 287 -12.18 -11.82 -5.80
N GLN A 288 -12.11 -11.79 -4.46
CA GLN A 288 -12.98 -10.93 -3.64
C GLN A 288 -12.85 -9.46 -4.04
N PHE A 289 -11.61 -9.00 -4.29
CA PHE A 289 -11.36 -7.64 -4.74
C PHE A 289 -11.97 -7.39 -6.13
N ALA A 290 -11.78 -8.31 -7.08
CA ALA A 290 -12.34 -8.21 -8.43
C ALA A 290 -13.87 -8.18 -8.40
N GLU A 291 -14.49 -9.06 -7.64
CA GLU A 291 -15.95 -9.09 -7.45
C GLU A 291 -16.47 -7.79 -6.85
N PHE A 292 -15.76 -7.26 -5.82
CA PHE A 292 -16.13 -5.98 -5.23
C PHE A 292 -16.10 -4.84 -6.25
N ILE A 293 -15.04 -4.70 -7.04
CA ILE A 293 -14.95 -3.65 -8.06
C ILE A 293 -15.81 -3.95 -9.29
N GLY A 294 -16.36 -5.16 -9.40
CA GLY A 294 -17.20 -5.61 -10.52
C GLY A 294 -16.40 -5.81 -11.80
N SER A 295 -15.16 -6.29 -11.67
CA SER A 295 -14.31 -6.73 -12.76
C SER A 295 -14.32 -8.23 -12.87
N GLU A 296 -14.25 -8.76 -14.09
CA GLU A 296 -13.86 -10.15 -14.31
C GLU A 296 -12.33 -10.27 -14.18
N LEU A 297 -11.86 -11.32 -13.54
CA LEU A 297 -10.43 -11.61 -13.52
C LEU A 297 -10.02 -12.01 -14.94
N ILE A 298 -9.05 -11.32 -15.48
CA ILE A 298 -8.31 -11.77 -16.66
C ILE A 298 -7.12 -12.56 -16.09
N ASP A 299 -7.10 -13.86 -16.40
CA ASP A 299 -6.03 -14.79 -16.01
C ASP A 299 -4.68 -14.43 -16.63
#